data_97f2fa18a829db3a15c330ea3f49fb8c
#
_entry.id   97f2fa18a829db3a15c330ea3f49fb8c
#
_cell.length_a   1.000
_cell.length_b   1.000
_cell.length_c   1.000
_cell.angle_alpha   90.00
_cell.angle_beta   90.00
_cell.angle_gamma   90.00
#
_symmetry.space_group_name_H-M   'P 1'
#
loop_
_entity.id
_entity.type
_entity.pdbx_description
1 polymer ?
#
loop_
_entity_poly.entity_id
_entity_poly.type
_entity_poly.pdbx_seq_one_letter_code
_entity_poly.pdbx_strand_id
1 'polypeptide(L)'
;MSNAMPAAPIILSIEGNIGSGKSTLLAKLQEIYGIDSTICFLQEPVNIWDSIKDETGVSILEKYYADQKRYAFSFQMMAYISRISLMREALKKNYRVIIIERSVYTDSAVFAKMLFDNKKIEEIEYKIYMRWVNEFIADFPPVNYIYVRAEPEVSYQRILQRNRHGEVIPIDYLQNCHKYHDEWLFKTNTSPLLVLNANVDINQDSQTLALWIYNINCLIYQ
;
A
#
# COMPACT_ATOMS: atom_id res chain seq x y z
N MET A 1 36.73 -7.55 17.22
CA MET A 1 35.90 -7.63 15.96
C MET A 1 34.76 -6.67 16.16
N SER A 2 34.76 -5.52 15.49
CA SER A 2 33.66 -4.54 15.59
C SER A 2 32.43 -5.17 14.89
N ASN A 3 31.42 -5.53 15.67
CA ASN A 3 30.10 -5.82 15.13
C ASN A 3 29.54 -4.50 14.55
N ALA A 4 29.87 -4.18 13.30
CA ALA A 4 29.14 -3.14 12.59
C ALA A 4 27.68 -3.60 12.54
N MET A 5 26.77 -2.79 13.07
CA MET A 5 25.33 -3.03 12.89
C MET A 5 25.05 -3.15 11.38
N PRO A 6 24.26 -4.13 10.93
CA PRO A 6 23.92 -4.22 9.52
C PRO A 6 23.28 -2.89 9.08
N ALA A 7 23.63 -2.43 7.88
CA ALA A 7 23.02 -1.23 7.32
C ALA A 7 21.50 -1.42 7.26
N ALA A 8 20.76 -0.35 7.56
CA ALA A 8 19.30 -0.39 7.44
C ALA A 8 18.88 -0.74 5.99
N PRO A 9 17.85 -1.58 5.79
CA PRO A 9 17.42 -1.95 4.47
C PRO A 9 16.88 -0.75 3.68
N ILE A 10 17.04 -0.78 2.37
CA ILE A 10 16.33 0.13 1.46
C ILE A 10 14.86 -0.32 1.43
N ILE A 11 13.93 0.59 1.76
CA ILE A 11 12.50 0.29 1.66
C ILE A 11 11.93 0.99 0.44
N LEU A 12 11.33 0.21 -0.46
CA LEU A 12 10.61 0.67 -1.63
C LEU A 12 9.12 0.37 -1.43
N SER A 13 8.30 1.40 -1.34
CA SER A 13 6.85 1.22 -1.22
C SER A 13 6.15 1.50 -2.54
N ILE A 14 5.41 0.53 -3.04
CA ILE A 14 4.57 0.64 -4.24
C ILE A 14 3.22 1.20 -3.83
N GLU A 15 3.00 2.47 -4.16
CA GLU A 15 1.82 3.25 -3.81
C GLU A 15 0.86 3.41 -4.99
N GLY A 16 -0.39 3.74 -4.70
CA GLY A 16 -1.40 4.03 -5.73
C GLY A 16 -2.79 3.54 -5.38
N ASN A 17 -3.75 3.94 -6.20
CA ASN A 17 -5.17 3.68 -6.00
C ASN A 17 -5.50 2.16 -6.00
N ILE A 18 -6.68 1.80 -5.51
CA ILE A 18 -7.22 0.45 -5.67
C ILE A 18 -7.40 0.23 -7.18
N GLY A 19 -6.95 -0.92 -7.70
CA GLY A 19 -7.02 -1.22 -9.14
C GLY A 19 -5.94 -0.54 -10.00
N SER A 20 -4.98 0.22 -9.44
CA SER A 20 -3.94 0.89 -10.24
C SER A 20 -2.89 -0.05 -10.85
N GLY A 21 -2.78 -1.31 -10.37
CA GLY A 21 -1.81 -2.28 -10.88
C GLY A 21 -0.61 -2.55 -9.97
N LYS A 22 -0.64 -2.10 -8.71
CA LYS A 22 0.45 -2.31 -7.73
C LYS A 22 0.83 -3.78 -7.55
N SER A 23 -0.15 -4.63 -7.28
CA SER A 23 0.07 -6.07 -7.07
C SER A 23 0.63 -6.74 -8.32
N THR A 24 0.23 -6.28 -9.52
CA THR A 24 0.78 -6.75 -10.80
C THR A 24 2.26 -6.36 -10.91
N LEU A 25 2.60 -5.11 -10.59
CA LEU A 25 3.98 -4.65 -10.59
C LEU A 25 4.81 -5.43 -9.55
N LEU A 26 4.31 -5.60 -8.32
CA LEU A 26 5.01 -6.35 -7.27
C LEU A 26 5.29 -7.79 -7.72
N ALA A 27 4.32 -8.46 -8.35
CA ALA A 27 4.50 -9.82 -8.89
C ALA A 27 5.57 -9.85 -9.99
N LYS A 28 5.59 -8.87 -10.91
CA LYS A 28 6.64 -8.75 -11.94
C LYS A 28 8.04 -8.52 -11.35
N LEU A 29 8.14 -7.69 -10.33
CA LEU A 29 9.40 -7.48 -9.62
C LEU A 29 9.85 -8.77 -8.92
N GLN A 30 8.93 -9.52 -8.33
CA GLN A 30 9.23 -10.80 -7.70
C GLN A 30 9.66 -11.87 -8.72
N GLU A 31 9.08 -11.89 -9.93
CA GLU A 31 9.54 -12.78 -11.03
C GLU A 31 10.98 -12.46 -11.44
N ILE A 32 11.37 -11.17 -11.47
CA ILE A 32 12.69 -10.73 -11.94
C ILE A 32 13.75 -10.86 -10.84
N TYR A 33 13.45 -10.42 -9.62
CA TYR A 33 14.42 -10.30 -8.54
C TYR A 33 14.27 -11.37 -7.44
N GLY A 34 13.24 -12.22 -7.49
CA GLY A 34 12.96 -13.20 -6.43
C GLY A 34 14.03 -14.28 -6.23
N ILE A 35 14.99 -14.41 -7.17
CA ILE A 35 16.17 -15.26 -7.00
C ILE A 35 17.20 -14.64 -6.03
N ASP A 36 17.20 -13.32 -5.86
CA ASP A 36 18.04 -12.60 -4.90
C ASP A 36 17.44 -12.73 -3.50
N SER A 37 17.95 -13.62 -2.69
CA SER A 37 17.48 -13.87 -1.32
C SER A 37 17.67 -12.66 -0.37
N THR A 38 18.36 -11.60 -0.79
CA THR A 38 18.53 -10.37 -0.03
C THR A 38 17.41 -9.36 -0.26
N ILE A 39 16.50 -9.65 -1.19
CA ILE A 39 15.33 -8.82 -1.50
C ILE A 39 14.05 -9.48 -0.95
N CYS A 40 13.31 -8.76 -0.15
CA CYS A 40 12.03 -9.20 0.40
C CYS A 40 10.86 -8.52 -0.32
N PHE A 41 9.80 -9.29 -0.60
CA PHE A 41 8.57 -8.80 -1.21
C PHE A 41 7.42 -8.98 -0.23
N LEU A 42 6.73 -7.89 0.11
CA LEU A 42 5.60 -7.89 1.03
C LEU A 42 4.34 -7.44 0.30
N GLN A 43 3.42 -8.35 0.10
CA GLN A 43 2.10 -8.04 -0.44
C GLN A 43 1.20 -7.42 0.64
N GLU A 44 0.19 -6.69 0.21
CA GLU A 44 -0.87 -6.21 1.08
C GLU A 44 -1.58 -7.40 1.75
N PRO A 45 -1.76 -7.39 3.09
CA PRO A 45 -2.21 -8.57 3.83
C PRO A 45 -3.73 -8.79 3.77
N VAL A 46 -4.30 -8.75 2.57
CA VAL A 46 -5.76 -8.92 2.34
C VAL A 46 -6.27 -10.25 2.86
N ASN A 47 -5.48 -11.31 2.75
CA ASN A 47 -5.82 -12.62 3.29
C ASN A 47 -6.00 -12.62 4.82
N ILE A 48 -5.25 -11.80 5.55
CA ILE A 48 -5.44 -11.60 7.00
C ILE A 48 -6.79 -10.93 7.24
N TRP A 49 -7.11 -9.89 6.46
CA TRP A 49 -8.37 -9.16 6.60
C TRP A 49 -9.58 -10.04 6.26
N ASP A 50 -9.49 -10.84 5.21
CA ASP A 50 -10.54 -11.79 4.81
C ASP A 50 -10.71 -12.96 5.80
N SER A 51 -9.70 -13.25 6.61
CA SER A 51 -9.78 -14.30 7.63
C SER A 51 -10.55 -13.89 8.89
N ILE A 52 -10.66 -12.58 9.14
CA ILE A 52 -11.40 -12.04 10.29
C ILE A 52 -12.88 -11.94 9.91
N LYS A 53 -13.64 -12.93 10.34
CA LYS A 53 -15.06 -13.11 10.00
C LYS A 53 -15.93 -13.12 11.27
N ASP A 54 -17.16 -12.66 11.11
CA ASP A 54 -18.18 -12.83 12.14
C ASP A 54 -18.80 -14.24 12.14
N GLU A 55 -19.79 -14.45 13.02
CA GLU A 55 -20.50 -15.72 13.16
C GLU A 55 -21.25 -16.16 11.89
N THR A 56 -21.57 -15.21 10.99
CA THR A 56 -22.23 -15.48 9.70
C THR A 56 -21.25 -15.72 8.56
N GLY A 57 -19.94 -15.63 8.84
CA GLY A 57 -18.88 -15.85 7.85
C GLY A 57 -18.54 -14.62 7.00
N VAL A 58 -19.10 -13.44 7.31
CA VAL A 58 -18.82 -12.19 6.60
C VAL A 58 -17.54 -11.56 7.14
N SER A 59 -16.58 -11.27 6.25
CA SER A 59 -15.29 -10.70 6.62
C SER A 59 -15.38 -9.22 7.01
N ILE A 60 -14.37 -8.74 7.77
CA ILE A 60 -14.27 -7.32 8.12
C ILE A 60 -14.14 -6.44 6.86
N LEU A 61 -13.51 -6.93 5.80
CA LEU A 61 -13.37 -6.20 4.54
C LEU A 61 -14.73 -6.04 3.83
N GLU A 62 -15.53 -7.11 3.74
CA GLU A 62 -16.88 -7.06 3.22
C GLU A 62 -17.78 -6.11 4.03
N LYS A 63 -17.71 -6.20 5.36
CA LYS A 63 -18.44 -5.28 6.27
C LYS A 63 -18.03 -3.83 6.07
N TYR A 64 -16.75 -3.57 5.90
CA TYR A 64 -16.24 -2.22 5.63
C TYR A 64 -16.79 -1.65 4.33
N TYR A 65 -16.83 -2.41 3.25
CA TYR A 65 -17.42 -1.94 1.99
C TYR A 65 -18.94 -1.76 2.07
N ALA A 66 -19.62 -2.60 2.85
CA ALA A 66 -21.07 -2.52 3.04
C ALA A 66 -21.50 -1.33 3.93
N ASP A 67 -20.76 -1.05 5.00
CA ASP A 67 -21.06 0.04 5.96
C ASP A 67 -19.77 0.66 6.51
N GLN A 68 -19.23 1.61 5.76
CA GLN A 68 -18.01 2.33 6.15
C GLN A 68 -18.19 3.11 7.45
N LYS A 69 -19.38 3.70 7.70
CA LYS A 69 -19.60 4.50 8.89
C LYS A 69 -19.42 3.67 10.18
N ARG A 70 -19.80 2.41 10.14
CA ARG A 70 -19.68 1.49 11.29
C ARG A 70 -18.30 0.85 11.39
N TYR A 71 -17.69 0.49 10.26
CA TYR A 71 -16.53 -0.39 10.25
C TYR A 71 -15.23 0.29 9.83
N ALA A 72 -15.25 1.58 9.42
CA ALA A 72 -14.05 2.26 8.94
C ALA A 72 -12.92 2.27 9.97
N PHE A 73 -13.20 2.67 11.21
CA PHE A 73 -12.19 2.72 12.26
C PHE A 73 -11.57 1.33 12.54
N SER A 74 -12.42 0.33 12.76
CA SER A 74 -11.96 -1.03 13.05
C SER A 74 -11.12 -1.60 11.90
N PHE A 75 -11.56 -1.38 10.65
CA PHE A 75 -10.84 -1.83 9.48
C PHE A 75 -9.50 -1.10 9.32
N GLN A 76 -9.46 0.23 9.48
CA GLN A 76 -8.21 0.99 9.37
C GLN A 76 -7.20 0.62 10.46
N MET A 77 -7.64 0.40 11.70
CA MET A 77 -6.78 -0.09 12.78
C MET A 77 -6.19 -1.45 12.43
N MET A 78 -7.00 -2.38 11.93
CA MET A 78 -6.53 -3.70 11.55
C MET A 78 -5.57 -3.65 10.36
N ALA A 79 -5.88 -2.87 9.32
CA ALA A 79 -5.02 -2.70 8.14
C ALA A 79 -3.65 -2.16 8.56
N TYR A 80 -3.63 -1.11 9.38
CA TYR A 80 -2.42 -0.50 9.90
C TYR A 80 -1.56 -1.47 10.73
N ILE A 81 -2.17 -2.13 11.73
CA ILE A 81 -1.43 -3.03 12.63
C ILE A 81 -0.93 -4.28 11.90
N SER A 82 -1.71 -4.86 10.98
CA SER A 82 -1.26 -6.01 10.19
C SER A 82 -0.07 -5.66 9.30
N ARG A 83 -0.04 -4.45 8.71
CA ARG A 83 1.09 -3.95 7.91
C ARG A 83 2.33 -3.71 8.76
N ILE A 84 2.19 -3.12 9.95
CA ILE A 84 3.27 -3.01 10.95
C ILE A 84 3.85 -4.39 11.28
N SER A 85 3.00 -5.36 11.53
CA SER A 85 3.42 -6.73 11.87
C SER A 85 4.28 -7.33 10.76
N LEU A 86 3.83 -7.25 9.51
CA LEU A 86 4.60 -7.75 8.36
C LEU A 86 5.95 -7.04 8.21
N MET A 87 5.98 -5.72 8.34
CA MET A 87 7.22 -4.95 8.23
C MET A 87 8.19 -5.29 9.36
N ARG A 88 7.71 -5.41 10.60
CA ARG A 88 8.54 -5.81 11.75
C ARG A 88 9.15 -7.18 11.57
N GLU A 89 8.40 -8.14 11.06
CA GLU A 89 8.95 -9.48 10.77
C GLU A 89 10.01 -9.45 9.65
N ALA A 90 9.82 -8.62 8.63
CA ALA A 90 10.83 -8.43 7.58
C ALA A 90 12.11 -7.76 8.11
N LEU A 91 11.97 -6.73 8.96
CA LEU A 91 13.11 -6.01 9.53
C LEU A 91 13.97 -6.88 10.47
N LYS A 92 13.44 -7.96 11.04
CA LYS A 92 14.23 -8.93 11.83
C LYS A 92 15.15 -9.79 10.96
N LYS A 93 14.90 -9.83 9.66
CA LYS A 93 15.64 -10.66 8.72
C LYS A 93 16.55 -9.76 7.89
N ASN A 94 17.81 -9.82 7.94
CA ASN A 94 18.82 -8.95 7.34
C ASN A 94 18.67 -8.80 5.80
N TYR A 95 17.50 -8.40 5.30
CA TYR A 95 17.31 -8.06 3.90
C TYR A 95 18.01 -6.76 3.55
N ARG A 96 18.59 -6.68 2.36
CA ARG A 96 19.18 -5.46 1.80
C ARG A 96 18.10 -4.51 1.28
N VAL A 97 17.04 -5.08 0.68
CA VAL A 97 15.92 -4.33 0.11
C VAL A 97 14.61 -4.97 0.55
N ILE A 98 13.65 -4.17 0.93
CA ILE A 98 12.27 -4.59 1.20
C ILE A 98 11.35 -3.83 0.24
N ILE A 99 10.65 -4.54 -0.64
CA ILE A 99 9.65 -3.99 -1.56
C ILE A 99 8.27 -4.34 -1.02
N ILE A 100 7.48 -3.33 -0.69
CA ILE A 100 6.18 -3.49 -0.04
C ILE A 100 5.05 -2.91 -0.89
N GLU A 101 3.91 -3.59 -0.95
CA GLU A 101 2.67 -3.04 -1.49
C GLU A 101 1.97 -2.21 -0.43
N ARG A 102 2.00 -0.90 -0.60
CA ARG A 102 1.61 0.18 0.31
C ARG A 102 2.39 0.20 1.62
N SER A 103 2.68 1.38 2.07
CA SER A 103 3.30 1.65 3.37
C SER A 103 2.26 1.94 4.46
N VAL A 104 2.72 1.95 5.69
CA VAL A 104 1.94 2.44 6.85
C VAL A 104 1.54 3.91 6.70
N TYR A 105 2.28 4.67 5.87
CA TYR A 105 1.97 6.07 5.59
C TYR A 105 0.74 6.22 4.69
N THR A 106 0.50 5.29 3.75
CA THR A 106 -0.72 5.27 2.93
C THR A 106 -1.97 5.12 3.78
N ASP A 107 -1.91 4.23 4.78
CA ASP A 107 -3.06 4.00 5.67
C ASP A 107 -3.47 5.29 6.38
N SER A 108 -2.50 6.09 6.86
CA SER A 108 -2.77 7.33 7.58
C SER A 108 -3.04 8.52 6.66
N ALA A 109 -2.19 8.74 5.65
CA ALA A 109 -2.24 9.94 4.81
C ALA A 109 -3.38 9.90 3.75
N VAL A 110 -3.77 8.70 3.32
CA VAL A 110 -4.81 8.52 2.31
C VAL A 110 -6.10 8.02 2.96
N PHE A 111 -6.12 6.77 3.42
CA PHE A 111 -7.37 6.11 3.78
C PHE A 111 -8.01 6.65 5.06
N ALA A 112 -7.29 6.67 6.17
CA ALA A 112 -7.84 7.16 7.44
C ALA A 112 -8.17 8.65 7.37
N LYS A 113 -7.30 9.45 6.74
CA LYS A 113 -7.54 10.89 6.53
C LYS A 113 -8.79 11.14 5.69
N MET A 114 -8.93 10.48 4.55
CA MET A 114 -10.10 10.58 3.68
C MET A 114 -11.39 10.17 4.40
N LEU A 115 -11.36 9.06 5.14
CA LEU A 115 -12.52 8.56 5.87
C LEU A 115 -12.92 9.49 7.02
N PHE A 116 -11.96 10.11 7.68
CA PHE A 116 -12.20 11.13 8.70
C PHE A 116 -12.83 12.39 8.09
N ASP A 117 -12.27 12.92 7.00
CA ASP A 117 -12.80 14.12 6.33
C ASP A 117 -14.23 13.89 5.78
N ASN A 118 -14.51 12.68 5.32
CA ASN A 118 -15.82 12.23 4.84
C ASN A 118 -16.78 11.81 5.98
N LYS A 119 -16.43 12.07 7.25
CA LYS A 119 -17.25 11.76 8.44
C LYS A 119 -17.63 10.28 8.58
N LYS A 120 -16.76 9.38 8.09
CA LYS A 120 -16.88 7.92 8.26
C LYS A 120 -16.11 7.42 9.49
N ILE A 121 -15.14 8.19 9.98
CA ILE A 121 -14.42 8.00 11.24
C ILE A 121 -14.71 9.20 12.11
N GLU A 122 -15.07 8.98 13.37
CA GLU A 122 -15.31 10.06 14.33
C GLU A 122 -14.01 10.71 14.80
N GLU A 123 -14.10 11.94 15.32
CA GLU A 123 -12.90 12.68 15.77
C GLU A 123 -12.13 11.93 16.85
N ILE A 124 -12.82 11.30 17.80
CA ILE A 124 -12.16 10.54 18.87
C ILE A 124 -11.48 9.27 18.33
N GLU A 125 -12.11 8.58 17.38
CA GLU A 125 -11.55 7.42 16.72
C GLU A 125 -10.30 7.78 15.90
N TYR A 126 -10.36 8.89 15.14
CA TYR A 126 -9.21 9.39 14.38
C TYR A 126 -8.05 9.80 15.27
N LYS A 127 -8.32 10.43 16.43
CA LYS A 127 -7.28 10.76 17.43
C LYS A 127 -6.63 9.49 18.01
N ILE A 128 -7.42 8.45 18.29
CA ILE A 128 -6.91 7.14 18.75
C ILE A 128 -6.02 6.52 17.66
N TYR A 129 -6.50 6.51 16.41
CA TYR A 129 -5.75 5.98 15.27
C TYR A 129 -4.40 6.70 15.12
N MET A 130 -4.40 8.04 15.08
CA MET A 130 -3.18 8.84 14.94
C MET A 130 -2.23 8.71 16.14
N ARG A 131 -2.74 8.44 17.34
CA ARG A 131 -1.89 8.14 18.51
C ARG A 131 -1.03 6.92 18.24
N TRP A 132 -1.60 5.85 17.70
CA TRP A 132 -0.87 4.61 17.40
C TRP A 132 0.02 4.77 16.15
N VAL A 133 -0.42 5.53 15.15
CA VAL A 133 0.45 5.88 14.01
C VAL A 133 1.73 6.55 14.50
N ASN A 134 1.61 7.59 15.31
CA ASN A 134 2.77 8.33 15.80
C ASN A 134 3.68 7.48 16.71
N GLU A 135 3.11 6.52 17.46
CA GLU A 135 3.87 5.62 18.32
C GLU A 135 4.78 4.69 17.54
N PHE A 136 4.27 4.10 16.45
CA PHE A 136 5.00 3.06 15.75
C PHE A 136 5.77 3.54 14.51
N ILE A 137 5.43 4.71 13.95
CA ILE A 137 6.02 5.17 12.69
C ILE A 137 7.52 5.47 12.82
N ALA A 138 7.95 5.88 14.02
CA ALA A 138 9.35 6.20 14.30
C ALA A 138 10.27 4.96 14.30
N ASP A 139 9.69 3.76 14.40
CA ASP A 139 10.44 2.50 14.40
C ASP A 139 10.88 2.06 12.99
N PHE A 140 10.38 2.73 11.94
CA PHE A 140 10.60 2.29 10.56
C PHE A 140 11.68 3.13 9.86
N PRO A 141 12.55 2.48 9.05
CA PRO A 141 13.49 3.19 8.20
C PRO A 141 12.79 4.10 7.19
N PRO A 142 13.51 5.11 6.64
CA PRO A 142 12.99 5.95 5.56
C PRO A 142 12.51 5.12 4.37
N VAL A 143 11.43 5.57 3.73
CA VAL A 143 10.77 4.90 2.62
C VAL A 143 10.97 5.69 1.33
N ASN A 144 11.35 5.01 0.25
CA ASN A 144 11.31 5.54 -1.11
C ASN A 144 10.00 5.08 -1.77
N TYR A 145 9.30 5.98 -2.42
CA TYR A 145 7.98 5.71 -2.97
C TYR A 145 8.02 5.47 -4.48
N ILE A 146 7.27 4.46 -4.93
CA ILE A 146 6.99 4.15 -6.34
C ILE A 146 5.49 4.34 -6.53
N TYR A 147 5.09 5.47 -7.12
CA TYR A 147 3.67 5.80 -7.33
C TYR A 147 3.18 5.26 -8.67
N VAL A 148 2.44 4.16 -8.62
CA VAL A 148 1.72 3.54 -9.75
C VAL A 148 0.44 4.34 -9.96
N ARG A 149 0.55 5.47 -10.68
CA ARG A 149 -0.50 6.45 -10.86
C ARG A 149 -1.37 6.08 -12.06
N ALA A 150 -2.60 5.66 -11.79
CA ALA A 150 -3.64 5.43 -12.79
C ALA A 150 -4.81 6.38 -12.54
N GLU A 151 -5.44 6.85 -13.60
CA GLU A 151 -6.67 7.64 -13.47
C GLU A 151 -7.79 6.79 -12.84
N PRO A 152 -8.73 7.41 -12.09
CA PRO A 152 -9.79 6.67 -11.39
C PRO A 152 -10.62 5.77 -12.29
N GLU A 153 -10.90 6.22 -13.52
CA GLU A 153 -11.68 5.49 -14.52
C GLU A 153 -10.96 4.22 -14.97
N VAL A 154 -9.64 4.28 -15.18
CA VAL A 154 -8.80 3.12 -15.52
C VAL A 154 -8.78 2.12 -14.38
N SER A 155 -8.61 2.62 -13.16
CA SER A 155 -8.65 1.80 -11.93
C SER A 155 -10.00 1.11 -11.75
N TYR A 156 -11.10 1.83 -11.99
CA TYR A 156 -12.46 1.30 -11.90
C TYR A 156 -12.71 0.16 -12.89
N GLN A 157 -12.32 0.34 -14.16
CA GLN A 157 -12.44 -0.73 -15.17
C GLN A 157 -11.67 -2.00 -14.77
N ARG A 158 -10.47 -1.85 -14.22
CA ARG A 158 -9.66 -2.98 -13.75
C ARG A 158 -10.28 -3.70 -12.54
N ILE A 159 -10.93 -2.97 -11.63
CA ILE A 159 -11.66 -3.54 -10.50
C ILE A 159 -12.85 -4.37 -11.01
N LEU A 160 -13.62 -3.85 -11.98
CA LEU A 160 -14.73 -4.58 -12.59
C LEU A 160 -14.26 -5.87 -13.29
N GLN A 161 -13.15 -5.81 -14.02
CA GLN A 161 -12.57 -6.98 -14.69
C GLN A 161 -12.07 -8.03 -13.69
N ARG A 162 -11.45 -7.59 -12.58
CA ARG A 162 -10.95 -8.47 -11.52
C ARG A 162 -12.07 -9.19 -10.78
N ASN A 163 -13.23 -8.57 -10.64
CA ASN A 163 -14.46 -9.10 -10.05
C ASN A 163 -14.25 -9.87 -8.72
N ARG A 164 -13.54 -9.24 -7.77
CA ARG A 164 -13.32 -9.83 -6.45
C ARG A 164 -14.63 -9.83 -5.66
N HIS A 165 -14.96 -10.98 -5.06
CA HIS A 165 -16.16 -11.13 -4.23
C HIS A 165 -16.18 -10.09 -3.08
N GLY A 166 -17.34 -9.44 -2.87
CA GLY A 166 -17.55 -8.45 -1.81
C GLY A 166 -16.90 -7.08 -2.05
N GLU A 167 -16.15 -6.88 -3.14
CA GLU A 167 -15.48 -5.62 -3.45
C GLU A 167 -16.36 -4.75 -4.38
N VAL A 168 -17.26 -3.97 -3.79
CA VAL A 168 -18.09 -3.00 -4.53
C VAL A 168 -17.57 -1.61 -4.23
N ILE A 169 -16.75 -1.05 -5.13
CA ILE A 169 -16.10 0.25 -4.94
C ILE A 169 -16.68 1.26 -5.94
N PRO A 170 -17.39 2.29 -5.46
CA PRO A 170 -17.92 3.34 -6.33
C PRO A 170 -16.81 4.20 -6.94
N ILE A 171 -17.06 4.76 -8.11
CA ILE A 171 -16.07 5.62 -8.81
C ILE A 171 -15.70 6.87 -8.00
N ASP A 172 -16.63 7.48 -7.31
CA ASP A 172 -16.38 8.64 -6.45
C ASP A 172 -15.44 8.33 -5.29
N TYR A 173 -15.49 7.11 -4.75
CA TYR A 173 -14.52 6.64 -3.76
C TYR A 173 -13.11 6.58 -4.36
N LEU A 174 -12.96 6.07 -5.57
CA LEU A 174 -11.67 6.00 -6.27
C LEU A 174 -11.16 7.40 -6.63
N GLN A 175 -12.03 8.32 -7.02
CA GLN A 175 -11.67 9.72 -7.26
C GLN A 175 -11.13 10.39 -5.98
N ASN A 176 -11.78 10.15 -4.86
CA ASN A 176 -11.29 10.62 -3.56
C ASN A 176 -9.94 9.99 -3.20
N CYS A 177 -9.80 8.68 -3.30
CA CYS A 177 -8.52 8.00 -3.06
C CYS A 177 -7.39 8.57 -3.94
N HIS A 178 -7.66 8.80 -5.22
CA HIS A 178 -6.71 9.38 -6.17
C HIS A 178 -6.26 10.78 -5.71
N LYS A 179 -7.22 11.64 -5.36
CA LYS A 179 -6.95 12.99 -4.85
C LYS A 179 -6.04 12.95 -3.62
N TYR A 180 -6.32 12.09 -2.63
CA TYR A 180 -5.52 12.00 -1.41
C TYR A 180 -4.12 11.42 -1.67
N HIS A 181 -3.96 10.49 -2.62
CA HIS A 181 -2.63 10.02 -3.04
C HIS A 181 -1.84 11.16 -3.68
N ASP A 182 -2.42 11.92 -4.62
CA ASP A 182 -1.76 13.06 -5.27
C ASP A 182 -1.41 14.17 -4.26
N GLU A 183 -2.31 14.48 -3.32
CA GLU A 183 -2.05 15.45 -2.25
C GLU A 183 -0.91 15.01 -1.34
N TRP A 184 -0.88 13.76 -0.94
CA TRP A 184 0.18 13.23 -0.10
C TRP A 184 1.50 13.16 -0.86
N LEU A 185 1.55 12.44 -1.98
CA LEU A 185 2.81 12.12 -2.65
C LEU A 185 3.44 13.32 -3.36
N PHE A 186 2.65 14.25 -3.88
CA PHE A 186 3.19 15.41 -4.60
C PHE A 186 3.33 16.67 -3.75
N LYS A 187 2.55 16.82 -2.65
CA LYS A 187 2.54 18.09 -1.90
C LYS A 187 3.16 17.99 -0.51
N THR A 188 2.99 16.87 0.18
CA THR A 188 3.41 16.73 1.59
C THR A 188 4.55 15.75 1.81
N ASN A 189 4.77 14.84 0.87
CA ASN A 189 5.87 13.88 0.93
C ASN A 189 7.22 14.58 0.66
N THR A 190 8.21 14.24 1.49
CA THR A 190 9.60 14.73 1.37
C THR A 190 10.60 13.63 0.99
N SER A 191 10.14 12.37 0.94
CA SER A 191 10.96 11.23 0.55
C SER A 191 11.08 11.11 -0.97
N PRO A 192 12.10 10.41 -1.50
CA PRO A 192 12.22 10.14 -2.92
C PRO A 192 10.97 9.51 -3.51
N LEU A 193 10.55 9.98 -4.69
CA LEU A 193 9.33 9.57 -5.38
C LEU A 193 9.62 9.27 -6.84
N LEU A 194 9.36 8.02 -7.26
CA LEU A 194 9.29 7.60 -8.66
C LEU A 194 7.83 7.50 -9.08
N VAL A 195 7.41 8.27 -10.10
CA VAL A 195 6.03 8.21 -10.62
C VAL A 195 6.00 7.37 -11.89
N LEU A 196 5.12 6.37 -11.91
CA LEU A 196 4.89 5.48 -13.04
C LEU A 196 3.49 5.73 -13.62
N ASN A 197 3.39 6.06 -14.90
CA ASN A 197 2.11 6.25 -15.58
C ASN A 197 1.43 4.89 -15.82
N ALA A 198 0.46 4.55 -14.97
CA ALA A 198 -0.23 3.28 -14.99
C ALA A 198 -1.57 3.30 -15.75
N ASN A 199 -1.79 4.27 -16.64
CA ASN A 199 -2.94 4.26 -17.55
C ASN A 199 -2.77 3.21 -18.67
N VAL A 200 -1.59 2.68 -18.85
CA VAL A 200 -1.27 1.59 -19.78
C VAL A 200 -1.32 0.22 -19.09
N ASP A 201 -1.60 -0.83 -19.84
CA ASP A 201 -1.51 -2.20 -19.34
C ASP A 201 -0.10 -2.76 -19.58
N ILE A 202 0.69 -2.86 -18.53
CA ILE A 202 2.07 -3.36 -18.59
C ILE A 202 2.18 -4.84 -19.00
N ASN A 203 1.09 -5.61 -18.97
CA ASN A 203 1.08 -6.97 -19.52
C ASN A 203 1.04 -6.97 -21.05
N GLN A 204 0.58 -5.88 -21.66
CA GLN A 204 0.49 -5.71 -23.12
C GLN A 204 1.55 -4.75 -23.68
N ASP A 205 2.18 -3.94 -22.83
CA ASP A 205 3.21 -2.96 -23.20
C ASP A 205 4.56 -3.31 -22.55
N SER A 206 5.32 -4.15 -23.25
CA SER A 206 6.64 -4.60 -22.78
C SER A 206 7.69 -3.47 -22.73
N GLN A 207 7.55 -2.42 -23.54
CA GLN A 207 8.48 -1.28 -23.54
C GLN A 207 8.27 -0.44 -22.27
N THR A 208 7.03 -0.14 -21.95
CA THR A 208 6.70 0.57 -20.69
C THR A 208 7.13 -0.25 -19.48
N LEU A 209 6.89 -1.57 -19.46
CA LEU A 209 7.35 -2.43 -18.39
C LEU A 209 8.88 -2.39 -18.25
N ALA A 210 9.63 -2.50 -19.35
CA ALA A 210 11.09 -2.45 -19.34
C ALA A 210 11.62 -1.12 -18.77
N LEU A 211 11.00 0.01 -19.13
CA LEU A 211 11.34 1.33 -18.60
C LEU A 211 11.06 1.41 -17.08
N TRP A 212 9.92 0.90 -16.62
CA TRP A 212 9.61 0.85 -15.19
C TRP A 212 10.63 0.03 -14.41
N ILE A 213 10.96 -1.17 -14.91
CA ILE A 213 11.97 -2.05 -14.29
C ILE A 213 13.34 -1.37 -14.24
N TYR A 214 13.76 -0.70 -15.32
CA TYR A 214 15.01 0.05 -15.35
C TYR A 214 15.05 1.13 -14.26
N ASN A 215 13.99 1.95 -14.14
CA ASN A 215 13.94 3.01 -13.13
C ASN A 215 13.93 2.44 -11.70
N ILE A 216 13.20 1.35 -11.47
CA ILE A 216 13.13 0.68 -10.15
C ILE A 216 14.49 0.04 -9.83
N ASN A 217 15.17 -0.53 -10.81
CA ASN A 217 16.50 -1.10 -10.66
C ASN A 217 17.51 -0.07 -10.14
N CYS A 218 17.43 1.18 -10.62
CA CYS A 218 18.24 2.28 -10.09
C CYS A 218 18.00 2.53 -8.59
N LEU A 219 16.78 2.31 -8.09
CA LEU A 219 16.47 2.45 -6.65
C LEU A 219 16.93 1.24 -5.81
N ILE A 220 16.97 0.06 -6.40
CA ILE A 220 17.39 -1.19 -5.72
C ILE A 220 18.91 -1.22 -5.52
N TYR A 221 19.69 -0.65 -6.44
CA TYR A 221 21.15 -0.74 -6.49
C TYR A 221 21.87 0.60 -6.30
N GLN A 222 21.21 1.57 -5.65
CA GLN A 222 21.84 2.81 -5.16
C GLN A 222 22.83 2.57 -3.99
#